data_05cabc241cd51d064836ae96d7b75a71
#
_entry.id   05cabc241cd51d064836ae96d7b75a71
#
_cell.length_a   1.000
_cell.length_b   1.000
_cell.length_c   1.000
_cell.angle_alpha   90.00
_cell.angle_beta   90.00
_cell.angle_gamma   90.00
#
_symmetry.space_group_name_H-M   'P 1'
#
loop_
_entity.id
_entity.type
_entity.pdbx_description
1 polymer ?
#
loop_
_entity_poly.entity_id
_entity_poly.type
_entity_poly.pdbx_seq_one_letter_code
_entity_poly.pdbx_strand_id
1 'polypeptide(L)'
;ARFFINDKIKYNKWGRRKVEQALWLKHISREISDPIFAEIEDELYMETLLPLMRNKYKTIKAKNDYERSMKLIRFALGRGFCMDIIRKCIDKMGVEDVEF
;
A
#
# COMPACT_ATOMS: atom_id res chain seq x y z
N ALA A 1 -14.81 -3.44 -13.93
CA ALA A 1 -13.42 -3.30 -13.46
C ALA A 1 -13.26 -2.25 -12.36
N ARG A 2 -13.92 -1.08 -12.52
CA ARG A 2 -13.82 0.00 -11.53
C ARG A 2 -14.28 -0.44 -10.15
N PHE A 3 -15.42 -1.10 -10.08
CA PHE A 3 -15.96 -1.59 -8.79
C PHE A 3 -15.00 -2.59 -8.14
N PHE A 4 -14.49 -3.52 -8.93
CA PHE A 4 -13.54 -4.52 -8.44
C PHE A 4 -12.28 -3.87 -7.87
N ILE A 5 -11.72 -2.90 -8.61
CA ILE A 5 -10.50 -2.21 -8.19
C ILE A 5 -10.71 -1.48 -6.87
N ASN A 6 -11.77 -0.69 -6.77
CA ASN A 6 -12.06 0.06 -5.55
C ASN A 6 -12.32 -0.86 -4.37
N ASP A 7 -13.03 -1.96 -4.60
CA ASP A 7 -13.33 -2.95 -3.57
C ASP A 7 -12.05 -3.56 -3.00
N LYS A 8 -11.12 -3.95 -3.88
CA LYS A 8 -9.88 -4.57 -3.44
C LYS A 8 -8.98 -3.62 -2.68
N ILE A 9 -8.94 -2.36 -3.07
CA ILE A 9 -8.14 -1.37 -2.36
C ILE A 9 -8.76 -1.07 -0.99
N LYS A 10 -10.06 -0.80 -0.94
CA LYS A 10 -10.72 -0.37 0.30
C LYS A 10 -10.94 -1.49 1.30
N TYR A 11 -11.39 -2.64 0.84
CA TYR A 11 -11.79 -3.72 1.75
C TYR A 11 -10.75 -4.81 1.90
N ASN A 12 -10.07 -5.20 0.82
CA ASN A 12 -8.99 -6.17 0.92
C ASN A 12 -7.67 -5.53 1.34
N LYS A 13 -7.57 -4.21 1.30
CA LYS A 13 -6.35 -3.48 1.68
C LYS A 13 -5.17 -3.86 0.79
N TRP A 14 -5.43 -3.96 -0.51
CA TRP A 14 -4.40 -4.26 -1.51
C TRP A 14 -3.86 -2.98 -2.13
N GLY A 15 -2.56 -2.97 -2.44
CA GLY A 15 -1.97 -1.91 -3.24
C GLY A 15 -2.19 -2.16 -4.73
N ARG A 16 -1.79 -1.20 -5.55
CA ARG A 16 -2.01 -1.22 -6.99
C ARG A 16 -1.50 -2.49 -7.67
N ARG A 17 -0.27 -2.91 -7.33
CA ARG A 17 0.35 -4.06 -8.00
C ARG A 17 -0.42 -5.35 -7.80
N LYS A 18 -0.94 -5.54 -6.59
CA LYS A 18 -1.71 -6.75 -6.30
C LYS A 18 -3.05 -6.75 -7.03
N VAL A 19 -3.67 -5.59 -7.13
CA VAL A 19 -4.93 -5.45 -7.89
C VAL A 19 -4.67 -5.67 -9.38
N GLU A 20 -3.59 -5.09 -9.91
CA GLU A 20 -3.21 -5.29 -11.31
C GLU A 20 -2.99 -6.78 -11.63
N GLN A 21 -2.31 -7.49 -10.74
CA GLN A 21 -2.08 -8.92 -10.90
C GLN A 21 -3.38 -9.70 -10.93
N ALA A 22 -4.32 -9.37 -10.04
CA ALA A 22 -5.62 -10.01 -10.01
C ALA A 22 -6.43 -9.77 -11.29
N LEU A 23 -6.36 -8.55 -11.82
CA LEU A 23 -7.03 -8.21 -13.09
C LEU A 23 -6.42 -8.97 -14.25
N TRP A 24 -5.10 -9.09 -14.27
CA TRP A 24 -4.42 -9.86 -15.30
C TRP A 24 -4.86 -11.33 -15.30
N LEU A 25 -5.00 -11.91 -14.11
CA LEU A 25 -5.49 -13.29 -13.98
C LEU A 25 -6.94 -13.45 -14.46
N LYS A 26 -7.72 -12.38 -14.41
CA LYS A 26 -9.10 -12.37 -14.92
C LYS A 26 -9.17 -12.00 -16.41
N HIS A 27 -8.02 -11.86 -17.06
CA HIS A 27 -7.92 -11.52 -18.48
C HIS A 27 -8.49 -10.13 -18.81
N ILE A 28 -8.44 -9.20 -17.84
CA ILE A 28 -8.83 -7.81 -18.08
C ILE A 28 -7.59 -7.06 -18.56
N SER A 29 -7.69 -6.46 -19.76
CA SER A 29 -6.55 -5.80 -20.39
C SER A 29 -6.18 -4.50 -19.69
N ARG A 30 -4.93 -4.08 -19.85
CA ARG A 30 -4.45 -2.81 -19.32
C ARG A 30 -5.16 -1.62 -19.94
N GLU A 31 -5.60 -1.76 -21.19
CA GLU A 31 -6.37 -0.70 -21.85
C GLU A 31 -7.63 -0.34 -21.07
N ILE A 32 -8.22 -1.31 -20.39
CA ILE A 32 -9.40 -1.10 -19.56
C ILE A 32 -9.02 -0.61 -18.17
N SER A 33 -7.99 -1.20 -17.55
CA SER A 33 -7.66 -0.92 -16.16
C SER A 33 -6.81 0.32 -15.95
N ASP A 34 -5.88 0.65 -16.85
CA ASP A 34 -4.99 1.79 -16.69
C ASP A 34 -5.72 3.13 -16.51
N PRO A 35 -6.77 3.45 -17.29
CA PRO A 35 -7.49 4.69 -17.05
C PRO A 35 -8.15 4.75 -15.67
N ILE A 36 -8.59 3.61 -15.15
CA ILE A 36 -9.21 3.54 -13.84
C ILE A 36 -8.17 3.80 -12.75
N PHE A 37 -7.00 3.17 -12.87
CA PHE A 37 -5.90 3.42 -11.94
C PHE A 37 -5.42 4.86 -11.98
N ALA A 38 -5.44 5.48 -13.15
CA ALA A 38 -5.04 6.87 -13.30
C ALA A 38 -5.95 7.85 -12.55
N GLU A 39 -7.19 7.47 -12.31
CA GLU A 39 -8.15 8.27 -11.55
C GLU A 39 -8.00 8.11 -10.04
N ILE A 40 -7.30 7.07 -9.58
CA ILE A 40 -7.12 6.80 -8.17
C ILE A 40 -5.95 7.63 -7.65
N GLU A 41 -6.22 8.45 -6.65
CA GLU A 41 -5.21 9.32 -6.07
C GLU A 41 -4.37 8.58 -5.03
N ASP A 42 -3.14 9.07 -4.83
CA ASP A 42 -2.21 8.51 -3.86
C ASP A 42 -2.82 8.47 -2.45
N GLU A 43 -3.67 9.46 -2.13
CA GLU A 43 -4.31 9.56 -0.82
C GLU A 43 -5.12 8.32 -0.48
N LEU A 44 -5.81 7.72 -1.46
CA LEU A 44 -6.58 6.51 -1.20
C LEU A 44 -5.68 5.36 -0.77
N TYR A 45 -4.56 5.19 -1.48
CA TYR A 45 -3.58 4.16 -1.12
C TYR A 45 -2.96 4.44 0.24
N MET A 46 -2.64 5.70 0.53
CA MET A 46 -2.04 6.08 1.80
C MET A 46 -3.01 5.88 2.95
N GLU A 47 -4.27 6.26 2.80
CA GLU A 47 -5.30 6.05 3.82
C GLU A 47 -5.50 4.57 4.12
N THR A 48 -5.32 3.73 3.11
CA THR A 48 -5.44 2.28 3.27
C THR A 48 -4.21 1.68 3.95
N LEU A 49 -3.02 2.09 3.51
CA LEU A 49 -1.76 1.50 3.99
C LEU A 49 -1.34 2.01 5.36
N LEU A 50 -1.52 3.29 5.64
CA LEU A 50 -0.99 3.90 6.85
C LEU A 50 -1.43 3.20 8.14
N PRO A 51 -2.73 2.90 8.35
CA PRO A 51 -3.15 2.15 9.53
C PRO A 51 -2.52 0.75 9.61
N LEU A 52 -2.36 0.10 8.46
CA LEU A 52 -1.74 -1.23 8.42
C LEU A 52 -0.28 -1.17 8.85
N MET A 53 0.45 -0.15 8.39
CA MET A 53 1.86 0.02 8.76
C MET A 53 2.00 0.40 10.23
N ARG A 54 1.13 1.24 10.76
CA ARG A 54 1.15 1.59 12.18
C ARG A 54 0.94 0.36 13.06
N ASN A 55 -0.02 -0.48 12.71
CA ASN A 55 -0.27 -1.71 13.46
C ASN A 55 0.90 -2.67 13.35
N LYS A 56 1.45 -2.81 12.15
CA LYS A 56 2.60 -3.70 11.94
C LYS A 56 3.83 -3.20 12.69
N TYR A 57 4.05 -1.90 12.73
CA TYR A 57 5.16 -1.28 13.45
C TYR A 57 5.19 -1.73 14.92
N LYS A 58 4.00 -1.77 15.54
CA LYS A 58 3.89 -2.17 16.95
C LYS A 58 4.24 -3.63 17.20
N THR A 59 4.10 -4.49 16.20
CA THR A 59 4.30 -5.93 16.33
C THR A 59 5.64 -6.41 15.82
N ILE A 60 6.37 -5.59 15.06
CA ILE A 60 7.64 -5.98 14.47
C ILE A 60 8.70 -6.06 15.56
N LYS A 61 9.41 -7.18 15.57
CA LYS A 61 10.60 -7.37 16.41
C LYS A 61 11.82 -7.11 15.55
N ALA A 62 12.62 -6.13 15.94
CA ALA A 62 13.80 -5.73 15.18
C ALA A 62 14.89 -5.27 16.14
N LYS A 63 16.14 -5.47 15.75
CA LYS A 63 17.31 -5.09 16.55
C LYS A 63 17.59 -3.60 16.52
N ASN A 64 17.18 -2.93 15.45
CA ASN A 64 17.40 -1.51 15.25
C ASN A 64 16.35 -0.94 14.30
N ASP A 65 16.39 0.38 14.11
CA ASP A 65 15.42 1.07 13.27
C ASP A 65 15.54 0.69 11.78
N TYR A 66 16.76 0.43 11.32
CA TYR A 66 16.98 0.01 9.94
C TYR A 66 16.26 -1.31 9.65
N GLU A 67 16.45 -2.30 10.51
CA GLU A 67 15.81 -3.60 10.36
C GLU A 67 14.29 -3.49 10.42
N ARG A 68 13.78 -2.65 11.34
CA ARG A 68 12.35 -2.40 11.47
C ARG A 68 11.78 -1.79 10.19
N SER A 69 12.46 -0.79 9.65
CA SER A 69 12.04 -0.14 8.41
C SER A 69 12.01 -1.12 7.25
N MET A 70 13.02 -1.99 7.14
CA MET A 70 13.07 -2.98 6.08
C MET A 70 11.91 -3.97 6.18
N LYS A 71 11.57 -4.39 7.39
CA LYS A 71 10.44 -5.30 7.60
C LYS A 71 9.11 -4.64 7.25
N LEU A 72 8.95 -3.36 7.59
CA LEU A 72 7.75 -2.60 7.21
C LEU A 72 7.62 -2.49 5.70
N ILE A 73 8.71 -2.16 5.01
CA ILE A 73 8.72 -2.04 3.56
C ILE A 73 8.34 -3.37 2.91
N ARG A 74 8.91 -4.47 3.36
CA ARG A 74 8.59 -5.80 2.83
C ARG A 74 7.13 -6.16 3.05
N PHE A 75 6.60 -5.82 4.22
CA PHE A 75 5.19 -6.04 4.52
C PHE A 75 4.29 -5.30 3.52
N ALA A 76 4.57 -4.02 3.28
CA ALA A 76 3.78 -3.21 2.38
C ALA A 76 3.92 -3.66 0.92
N LEU A 77 5.14 -4.00 0.50
CA LEU A 77 5.37 -4.53 -0.85
C LEU A 77 4.62 -5.84 -1.06
N GLY A 78 4.58 -6.70 -0.03
CA GLY A 78 3.85 -7.96 -0.09
C GLY A 78 2.35 -7.79 -0.27
N ARG A 79 1.83 -6.64 0.12
CA ARG A 79 0.42 -6.30 -0.10
C ARG A 79 0.18 -5.59 -1.43
N GLY A 80 1.23 -5.37 -2.21
CA GLY A 80 1.12 -4.81 -3.55
C GLY A 80 1.26 -3.29 -3.64
N PHE A 81 1.62 -2.61 -2.54
CA PHE A 81 1.82 -1.17 -2.57
C PHE A 81 3.14 -0.82 -3.24
N CYS A 82 3.17 0.32 -3.94
CA CYS A 82 4.35 0.80 -4.63
C CYS A 82 5.26 1.57 -3.67
N MET A 83 6.56 1.62 -4.00
CA MET A 83 7.55 2.24 -3.12
C MET A 83 7.28 3.72 -2.84
N ASP A 84 6.78 4.47 -3.81
CA ASP A 84 6.46 5.87 -3.62
C ASP A 84 5.37 6.08 -2.55
N ILE A 85 4.35 5.23 -2.56
CA ILE A 85 3.31 5.26 -1.53
C ILE A 85 3.87 4.85 -0.17
N ILE A 86 4.70 3.81 -0.15
CA ILE A 86 5.32 3.33 1.08
C ILE A 86 6.19 4.42 1.71
N ARG A 87 6.98 5.12 0.90
CA ARG A 87 7.83 6.21 1.39
C ARG A 87 7.01 7.35 1.97
N LYS A 88 5.92 7.72 1.32
CA LYS A 88 5.03 8.77 1.82
C LYS A 88 4.43 8.38 3.18
N CYS A 89 4.06 7.13 3.34
CA CYS A 89 3.54 6.63 4.61
C CYS A 89 4.61 6.62 5.71
N ILE A 90 5.82 6.21 5.38
CA ILE A 90 6.94 6.21 6.32
C ILE A 90 7.25 7.63 6.77
N ASP A 91 7.30 8.58 5.85
CA ASP A 91 7.54 9.98 6.16
C ASP A 91 6.48 10.51 7.11
N LYS A 92 5.23 10.16 6.88
CA LYS A 92 4.14 10.59 7.72
C LYS A 92 4.23 9.98 9.12
N MET A 93 4.62 8.72 9.21
CA MET A 93 4.85 8.04 10.49
C MET A 93 6.02 8.68 11.25
N GLY A 94 7.09 9.04 10.54
CA GLY A 94 8.24 9.70 11.13
C GLY A 94 7.88 11.05 11.71
N VAL A 95 7.06 11.83 11.02
CA VAL A 95 6.57 13.11 11.53
C VAL A 95 5.74 12.92 12.79
N GLU A 96 4.89 11.90 12.80
CA GLU A 96 4.08 11.57 13.96
C GLU A 96 4.94 11.15 15.15
N ASP A 97 6.00 10.39 14.90
CA ASP A 97 6.93 9.95 15.95
C ASP A 97 7.69 11.13 16.56
N VAL A 98 7.99 12.14 15.77
CA VAL A 98 8.71 13.33 16.25
C VAL A 98 7.86 14.16 17.21
N GLU A 99 6.56 14.07 17.13
CA GLU A 99 5.64 14.81 18.00
C GLU A 99 5.57 14.25 19.41
N PHE A 100 6.19 13.11 19.65
CA PHE A 100 6.28 12.54 20.98
C PHE A 100 7.52 13.08 21.72
#